data_5990fba82e62695e61df896c1df64433
#
_entry.id   5990fba82e62695e61df896c1df64433
#
_cell.length_a   1.000
_cell.length_b   1.000
_cell.length_c   1.000
_cell.angle_alpha   90.00
_cell.angle_beta   90.00
_cell.angle_gamma   90.00
#
_symmetry.space_group_name_H-M   'P 1'
#
loop_
_entity.id
_entity.type
_entity.pdbx_description
1 polymer ?
#
loop_
_entity_poly.entity_id
_entity_poly.type
_entity_poly.pdbx_seq_one_letter_code
_entity_poly.pdbx_strand_id
1 'polypeptide(L)'
;MNRVLVIDRDRATRELLGLACLGHDVGVALAENLCEGVRVLLSVPVSLVVVDAAALRLTLREHVTLFERVAPGVPVVVSVAAETALEQRVAFELAGFRVLSKPVTVEELLEKGAELAGEARA
;
A
#
# COMPACT_ATOMS: atom_id res chain seq x y z
N MET A 1 -8.00 -6.04 -14.64
CA MET A 1 -8.82 -5.79 -13.46
C MET A 1 -7.96 -5.25 -12.33
N ASN A 2 -8.35 -4.13 -11.76
CA ASN A 2 -7.59 -3.52 -10.68
C ASN A 2 -7.98 -4.14 -9.33
N ARG A 3 -6.98 -4.52 -8.56
CA ARG A 3 -7.17 -5.00 -7.19
C ARG A 3 -6.19 -4.30 -6.27
N VAL A 4 -6.71 -3.75 -5.18
CA VAL A 4 -5.91 -3.10 -4.15
C VAL A 4 -5.76 -4.07 -2.98
N LEU A 5 -4.54 -4.25 -2.51
CA LEU A 5 -4.27 -4.98 -1.27
C LEU A 5 -4.11 -3.98 -0.14
N VAL A 6 -4.93 -4.12 0.90
CA VAL A 6 -4.87 -3.29 2.10
C VAL A 6 -4.27 -4.11 3.23
N ILE A 7 -3.11 -3.69 3.73
CA ILE A 7 -2.43 -4.31 4.86
C ILE A 7 -2.51 -3.34 6.03
N ASP A 8 -3.39 -3.61 6.98
CA ASP A 8 -3.59 -2.77 8.15
C ASP A 8 -4.12 -3.60 9.31
N ARG A 9 -3.54 -3.42 10.49
CA ARG A 9 -3.96 -4.11 11.69
C ARG A 9 -5.37 -3.69 12.13
N ASP A 10 -5.76 -2.43 11.86
CA ASP A 10 -7.04 -1.90 12.27
C ASP A 10 -8.16 -2.42 11.38
N ARG A 11 -9.06 -3.20 11.97
CA ARG A 11 -10.18 -3.81 11.26
C ARG A 11 -11.11 -2.78 10.64
N ALA A 12 -11.41 -1.71 11.37
CA ALA A 12 -12.31 -0.66 10.87
C ALA A 12 -11.73 0.01 9.63
N THR A 13 -10.43 0.29 9.63
CA THR A 13 -9.73 0.86 8.48
C THR A 13 -9.81 -0.07 7.28
N ARG A 14 -9.55 -1.38 7.48
CA ARG A 14 -9.65 -2.36 6.39
C ARG A 14 -11.05 -2.40 5.79
N GLU A 15 -12.07 -2.47 6.65
CA GLU A 15 -13.46 -2.57 6.20
C GLU A 15 -13.92 -1.31 5.45
N LEU A 16 -13.62 -0.13 5.99
CA LEU A 16 -13.99 1.13 5.34
C LEU A 16 -13.32 1.28 3.97
N LEU A 17 -12.03 1.02 3.92
CA LEU A 17 -11.29 1.15 2.67
C LEU A 17 -11.71 0.09 1.65
N GLY A 18 -11.98 -1.12 2.12
CA GLY A 18 -12.50 -2.19 1.28
C GLY A 18 -13.85 -1.85 0.65
N LEU A 19 -14.79 -1.32 1.43
CA LEU A 19 -16.09 -0.89 0.95
C LEU A 19 -15.95 0.26 -0.06
N ALA A 20 -15.07 1.21 0.21
CA ALA A 20 -14.81 2.33 -0.70
C ALA A 20 -14.25 1.86 -2.04
N CYS A 21 -13.33 0.92 -2.04
CA CYS A 21 -12.79 0.31 -3.27
C CYS A 21 -13.90 -0.35 -4.09
N LEU A 22 -14.74 -1.15 -3.44
CA LEU A 22 -15.85 -1.81 -4.12
C LEU A 22 -16.83 -0.80 -4.72
N GLY A 23 -17.05 0.32 -4.04
CA GLY A 23 -17.89 1.40 -4.55
C GLY A 23 -17.31 2.08 -5.80
N HIS A 24 -16.03 1.92 -6.07
CA HIS A 24 -15.35 2.44 -7.26
C HIS A 24 -15.06 1.34 -8.29
N ASP A 25 -15.70 0.19 -8.18
CA ASP A 25 -15.47 -0.97 -9.04
C ASP A 25 -14.01 -1.47 -9.02
N VAL A 26 -13.36 -1.31 -7.89
CA VAL A 26 -11.99 -1.77 -7.68
C VAL A 26 -12.02 -3.00 -6.79
N GLY A 27 -11.41 -4.09 -7.23
CA GLY A 27 -11.26 -5.28 -6.41
C GLY A 27 -10.39 -4.99 -5.19
N VAL A 28 -10.62 -5.69 -4.10
CA VAL A 28 -9.88 -5.48 -2.86
C VAL A 28 -9.53 -6.81 -2.22
N ALA A 29 -8.34 -6.86 -1.65
CA ALA A 29 -7.92 -7.93 -0.76
C ALA A 29 -7.47 -7.28 0.55
N LEU A 30 -7.78 -7.91 1.67
CA LEU A 30 -7.51 -7.37 2.99
C LEU A 30 -6.54 -8.29 3.73
N ALA A 31 -5.58 -7.71 4.41
CA ALA A 31 -4.62 -8.44 5.23
C ALA A 31 -4.41 -7.71 6.55
N GLU A 32 -4.30 -8.44 7.62
CA GLU A 32 -4.12 -7.90 8.96
C GLU A 32 -2.67 -7.53 9.23
N ASN A 33 -1.74 -8.23 8.58
CA ASN A 33 -0.31 -8.02 8.78
C ASN A 33 0.46 -8.30 7.47
N LEU A 34 1.74 -8.02 7.50
CA LEU A 34 2.60 -8.18 6.33
C LEU A 34 2.67 -9.63 5.84
N CYS A 35 2.67 -10.60 6.75
CA CYS A 35 2.71 -12.02 6.41
C CYS A 35 1.50 -12.44 5.58
N GLU A 36 0.31 -12.04 6.00
CA GLU A 36 -0.92 -12.28 5.24
C GLU A 36 -0.89 -11.56 3.89
N GLY A 37 -0.38 -10.32 3.89
CA GLY A 37 -0.23 -9.53 2.67
C GLY A 37 0.65 -10.23 1.65
N VAL A 38 1.77 -10.78 2.08
CA VAL A 38 2.68 -11.54 1.21
C VAL A 38 1.97 -12.77 0.63
N ARG A 39 1.19 -13.48 1.42
CA ARG A 39 0.40 -14.63 0.93
C ARG A 39 -0.55 -14.22 -0.18
N VAL A 40 -1.22 -13.08 -0.01
CA VAL A 40 -2.11 -12.54 -1.05
C VAL A 40 -1.32 -12.23 -2.31
N LEU A 41 -0.20 -11.53 -2.18
CA LEU A 41 0.64 -11.15 -3.33
C LEU A 41 1.15 -12.37 -4.12
N LEU A 42 1.40 -13.47 -3.44
CA LEU A 42 1.83 -14.71 -4.07
C LEU A 42 0.67 -15.50 -4.69
N SER A 43 -0.56 -15.20 -4.34
CA SER A 43 -1.73 -15.99 -4.72
C SER A 43 -2.61 -15.35 -5.79
N VAL A 44 -2.72 -14.03 -5.81
CA VAL A 44 -3.62 -13.31 -6.74
C VAL A 44 -2.92 -12.07 -7.30
N PRO A 45 -3.30 -11.65 -8.50
CA PRO A 45 -2.77 -10.40 -9.07
C PRO A 45 -3.25 -9.19 -8.27
N VAL A 46 -2.31 -8.31 -7.92
CA VAL A 46 -2.58 -7.07 -7.20
C VAL A 46 -1.96 -5.93 -7.99
N SER A 47 -2.69 -4.83 -8.15
CA SER A 47 -2.24 -3.67 -8.92
C SER A 47 -1.72 -2.52 -8.05
N LEU A 48 -2.05 -2.53 -6.76
CA LEU A 48 -1.63 -1.50 -5.82
C LEU A 48 -1.65 -2.06 -4.41
N VAL A 49 -0.61 -1.78 -3.63
CA VAL A 49 -0.54 -2.14 -2.22
C VAL A 49 -0.66 -0.87 -1.39
N VAL A 50 -1.51 -0.87 -0.37
CA VAL A 50 -1.49 0.14 0.68
C VAL A 50 -1.20 -0.57 2.00
N VAL A 51 -0.12 -0.16 2.65
CA VAL A 51 0.33 -0.79 3.88
C VAL A 51 0.48 0.25 4.98
N ASP A 52 -0.07 -0.05 6.15
CA ASP A 52 0.11 0.80 7.33
C ASP A 52 1.57 0.75 7.77
N ALA A 53 2.16 1.92 8.02
CA ALA A 53 3.55 2.02 8.47
C ALA A 53 3.84 1.15 9.69
N ALA A 54 2.87 1.02 10.61
CA ALA A 54 3.03 0.19 11.79
C ALA A 54 3.16 -1.32 11.49
N ALA A 55 2.78 -1.75 10.29
CA ALA A 55 2.94 -3.14 9.86
C ALA A 55 4.35 -3.41 9.31
N LEU A 56 5.12 -2.37 9.06
CA LEU A 56 6.47 -2.47 8.51
C LEU A 56 7.49 -2.55 9.66
N ARG A 57 7.92 -3.77 9.97
CA ARG A 57 8.80 -4.04 11.12
C ARG A 57 10.23 -4.39 10.75
N LEU A 58 10.53 -4.42 9.47
CA LEU A 58 11.87 -4.65 8.95
C LEU A 58 12.53 -3.30 8.61
N THR A 59 13.76 -3.31 8.18
CA THR A 59 14.40 -2.09 7.67
C THR A 59 13.77 -1.69 6.34
N LEU A 60 13.91 -0.43 5.95
CA LEU A 60 13.40 0.04 4.66
C LEU A 60 13.95 -0.78 3.49
N ARG A 61 15.25 -1.06 3.50
CA ARG A 61 15.89 -1.86 2.47
C ARG A 61 15.29 -3.25 2.38
N GLU A 62 15.02 -3.87 3.52
CA GLU A 62 14.41 -5.20 3.56
C GLU A 62 12.99 -5.18 2.99
N HIS A 63 12.21 -4.13 3.29
CA HIS A 63 10.87 -3.99 2.73
C HIS A 63 10.90 -3.76 1.22
N VAL A 64 11.81 -2.93 0.74
CA VAL A 64 11.99 -2.72 -0.71
C VAL A 64 12.30 -4.05 -1.40
N THR A 65 13.25 -4.81 -0.85
CA THR A 65 13.63 -6.11 -1.40
C THR A 65 12.45 -7.08 -1.39
N LEU A 66 11.70 -7.11 -0.30
CA LEU A 66 10.54 -8.00 -0.16
C LEU A 66 9.50 -7.72 -1.26
N PHE A 67 9.08 -6.45 -1.38
CA PHE A 67 8.06 -6.08 -2.37
C PHE A 67 8.54 -6.28 -3.81
N GLU A 68 9.80 -6.01 -4.08
CA GLU A 68 10.37 -6.28 -5.41
C GLU A 68 10.33 -7.75 -5.77
N ARG A 69 10.51 -8.63 -4.80
CA ARG A 69 10.49 -10.08 -5.03
C ARG A 69 9.09 -10.65 -5.15
N VAL A 70 8.17 -10.22 -4.29
CA VAL A 70 6.83 -10.81 -4.24
C VAL A 70 5.82 -10.09 -5.13
N ALA A 71 6.07 -8.85 -5.47
CA ALA A 71 5.17 -8.02 -6.27
C ALA A 71 5.96 -7.07 -7.18
N PRO A 72 6.78 -7.61 -8.11
CA PRO A 72 7.60 -6.75 -8.97
C PRO A 72 6.73 -5.81 -9.80
N GLY A 73 7.08 -4.53 -9.80
CA GLY A 73 6.36 -3.51 -10.56
C GLY A 73 5.06 -3.04 -9.95
N VAL A 74 4.64 -3.59 -8.81
CA VAL A 74 3.42 -3.15 -8.13
C VAL A 74 3.74 -1.96 -7.23
N PRO A 75 3.03 -0.81 -7.42
CA PRO A 75 3.23 0.35 -6.55
C PRO A 75 2.83 0.07 -5.11
N VAL A 76 3.60 0.62 -4.17
CA VAL A 76 3.33 0.49 -2.74
C VAL A 76 3.15 1.87 -2.12
N VAL A 77 2.00 2.08 -1.49
CA VAL A 77 1.68 3.27 -0.72
C VAL A 77 1.77 2.91 0.76
N VAL A 78 2.49 3.72 1.53
CA VAL A 78 2.58 3.58 2.99
C VAL A 78 1.63 4.60 3.62
N SER A 79 0.70 4.14 4.43
CA SER A 79 -0.19 5.03 5.19
C SER A 79 0.42 5.32 6.55
N VAL A 80 0.48 6.60 6.91
CA VAL A 80 1.11 7.06 8.14
C VAL A 80 0.14 7.89 8.97
N ALA A 81 0.36 7.92 10.27
CA ALA A 81 -0.37 8.83 11.16
C ALA A 81 -0.10 10.28 10.76
N ALA A 82 -1.08 11.16 10.94
CA ALA A 82 -0.97 12.56 10.55
C ALA A 82 0.21 13.28 11.19
N GLU A 83 0.58 12.89 12.42
CA GLU A 83 1.68 13.47 13.19
C GLU A 83 3.05 12.85 12.88
N THR A 84 3.14 11.96 11.92
CA THR A 84 4.42 11.32 11.56
C THR A 84 5.45 12.35 11.14
N ALA A 85 6.67 12.24 11.66
CA ALA A 85 7.76 13.17 11.38
C ALA A 85 8.12 13.22 9.89
N LEU A 86 8.48 14.41 9.43
CA LEU A 86 8.84 14.64 8.03
C LEU A 86 10.01 13.74 7.58
N GLU A 87 11.01 13.56 8.42
CA GLU A 87 12.16 12.72 8.09
C GLU A 87 11.74 11.29 7.77
N GLN A 88 10.78 10.76 8.50
CA GLN A 88 10.28 9.40 8.28
C GLN A 88 9.52 9.32 6.97
N ARG A 89 8.68 10.31 6.67
CA ARG A 89 7.95 10.38 5.40
C ARG A 89 8.90 10.45 4.21
N VAL A 90 9.91 11.29 4.31
CA VAL A 90 10.93 11.44 3.27
C VAL A 90 11.71 10.14 3.08
N ALA A 91 12.05 9.45 4.17
CA ALA A 91 12.76 8.17 4.08
C ALA A 91 11.97 7.12 3.29
N PHE A 92 10.66 7.03 3.51
CA PHE A 92 9.80 6.13 2.73
C PHE A 92 9.80 6.51 1.24
N GLU A 93 9.67 7.79 0.94
CA GLU A 93 9.62 8.27 -0.44
C GLU A 93 10.94 8.04 -1.17
N LEU A 94 12.07 8.27 -0.50
CA LEU A 94 13.38 8.02 -1.08
C LEU A 94 13.62 6.53 -1.34
N ALA A 95 12.97 5.66 -0.57
CA ALA A 95 13.04 4.22 -0.79
C ALA A 95 12.15 3.74 -1.96
N GLY A 96 11.33 4.62 -2.53
CA GLY A 96 10.47 4.30 -3.67
C GLY A 96 9.00 4.09 -3.32
N PHE A 97 8.63 4.21 -2.05
CA PHE A 97 7.23 4.15 -1.64
C PHE A 97 6.58 5.52 -1.78
N ARG A 98 5.26 5.55 -1.88
CA ARG A 98 4.51 6.79 -1.71
C ARG A 98 3.91 6.81 -0.32
N VAL A 99 3.70 8.02 0.22
CA VAL A 99 3.20 8.20 1.58
C VAL A 99 1.88 8.97 1.55
N LEU A 100 0.88 8.43 2.24
CA LEU A 100 -0.39 9.13 2.44
C LEU A 100 -0.68 9.19 3.93
N SER A 101 -1.23 10.33 4.37
CA SER A 101 -1.66 10.51 5.77
C SER A 101 -3.03 9.87 5.98
N LYS A 102 -3.21 9.22 7.13
CA LYS A 102 -4.51 8.71 7.55
C LYS A 102 -5.45 9.86 7.93
N PRO A 103 -6.75 9.78 7.68
CA PRO A 103 -7.43 8.69 6.98
C PRO A 103 -7.21 8.74 5.48
N VAL A 104 -6.88 7.59 4.90
CA VAL A 104 -6.62 7.48 3.46
C VAL A 104 -7.94 7.27 2.72
N THR A 105 -8.16 8.01 1.64
CA THR A 105 -9.33 7.83 0.78
C THR A 105 -8.97 6.98 -0.42
N VAL A 106 -9.98 6.31 -1.00
CA VAL A 106 -9.77 5.51 -2.20
C VAL A 106 -9.34 6.38 -3.38
N GLU A 107 -9.85 7.61 -3.47
CA GLU A 107 -9.46 8.56 -4.51
C GLU A 107 -7.98 8.87 -4.46
N GLU A 108 -7.44 9.13 -3.27
CA GLU A 108 -6.01 9.36 -3.08
C GLU A 108 -5.18 8.14 -3.48
N LEU A 109 -5.63 6.95 -3.11
CA LEU A 109 -4.94 5.70 -3.45
C LEU A 109 -4.89 5.49 -4.96
N LEU A 110 -6.00 5.68 -5.65
CA LEU A 110 -6.07 5.49 -7.09
C LEU A 110 -5.21 6.51 -7.83
N GLU A 111 -5.19 7.76 -7.35
CA GLU A 111 -4.35 8.80 -7.90
C GLU A 111 -2.86 8.46 -7.74
N LYS A 112 -2.44 8.04 -6.54
CA LYS A 112 -1.04 7.66 -6.29
C LYS A 112 -0.64 6.43 -7.09
N GLY A 113 -1.52 5.45 -7.22
CA GLY A 113 -1.29 4.28 -8.04
C GLY A 113 -1.06 4.64 -9.51
N ALA A 114 -1.87 5.55 -10.03
CA ALA A 114 -1.73 6.03 -11.41
C ALA A 114 -0.41 6.79 -11.62
N GLU A 115 -0.02 7.66 -10.68
CA GLU A 115 1.26 8.37 -10.73
C GLU A 115 2.44 7.39 -10.79
N LEU A 116 2.46 6.40 -9.90
CA LEU A 116 3.54 5.42 -9.85
C LEU A 116 3.59 4.54 -11.11
N ALA A 117 2.44 4.17 -11.65
CA ALA A 117 2.37 3.43 -12.89
C ALA A 117 2.89 4.28 -14.07
N GLY A 118 2.59 5.58 -14.09
CA GLY A 118 3.12 6.52 -15.07
C GLY A 118 4.62 6.68 -14.99
N GLU A 119 5.17 6.79 -13.79
CA GLU A 119 6.62 6.85 -13.55
C GLU A 119 7.32 5.57 -14.03
N ALA A 120 6.73 4.41 -13.77
CA ALA A 120 7.29 3.13 -14.20
C ALA A 120 7.35 3.00 -15.73
N ARG A 121 6.46 3.68 -16.45
CA ARG A 121 6.42 3.67 -17.92
C ARG A 121 7.35 4.71 -18.54
N ALA A 122 7.69 5.71 -17.76
CA ALA A 122 8.61 6.75 -18.22
C ALA A 122 10.05 6.26 -18.19
#